data_6667a50d9efdf2c79ebfca42bc5c086f
#
_entry.id   6667a50d9efdf2c79ebfca42bc5c086f
#
_cell.length_a   1.000
_cell.length_b   1.000
_cell.length_c   1.000
_cell.angle_alpha   90.00
_cell.angle_beta   90.00
_cell.angle_gamma   90.00
#
_symmetry.space_group_name_H-M   'P 1'
#
loop_
_entity.id
_entity.type
_entity.pdbx_description
1 polymer ?
#
loop_
_entity_poly.entity_id
_entity_poly.type
_entity_poly.pdbx_seq_one_letter_code
_entity_poly.pdbx_strand_id
1 'polypeptide(L)'
;MNEAATKWFTDNFDTVKYCVTDYHELLNKEDIDAIYCALPHNLHGKVYSDIINAGKHLLGEKPFGIDAEANAEILKACKNHPEAIVRCASEFPYYPACQELIRWIKDGKFGKIIEVRSGFKHCSDMDPEKPINWKRMIEINGEYGCMGDLGIHAEHVPFRMGWTPKNVYAKLSNLITERPDGKGGRVPCLTWDNATLVCDTEDKDGSVFPVTYEMKRISPGSTNEWYLEVYGLEASAKFNSNDPNGFVYTDSWGKEQAWCRINVGY
;
A
#
# COMPACT_ATOMS: atom_id res chain seq x y z
N MET A 1 9.69 4.51 23.27
CA MET A 1 8.90 3.29 23.10
C MET A 1 8.31 2.82 24.44
N ASN A 2 7.36 1.88 24.44
CA ASN A 2 6.75 1.38 25.69
C ASN A 2 7.64 0.26 26.28
N GLU A 3 8.24 0.52 27.45
CA GLU A 3 9.17 -0.40 28.11
C GLU A 3 8.54 -1.75 28.48
N ALA A 4 7.27 -1.74 28.89
CA ALA A 4 6.55 -3.00 29.19
C ALA A 4 6.31 -3.85 27.93
N ALA A 5 6.04 -3.21 26.78
CA ALA A 5 5.88 -3.93 25.52
C ALA A 5 7.21 -4.51 25.01
N THR A 6 8.33 -3.78 25.16
CA THR A 6 9.64 -4.30 24.77
C THR A 6 10.07 -5.47 25.67
N LYS A 7 9.83 -5.36 26.99
CA LYS A 7 10.15 -6.42 27.94
C LYS A 7 9.39 -7.72 27.65
N TRP A 8 8.15 -7.64 27.18
CA TRP A 8 7.37 -8.83 26.83
C TRP A 8 8.10 -9.74 25.81
N PHE A 9 8.81 -9.16 24.85
CA PHE A 9 9.55 -9.94 23.85
C PHE A 9 10.72 -10.71 24.47
N THR A 10 11.51 -10.09 25.36
CA THR A 10 12.62 -10.79 26.04
C THR A 10 12.12 -11.85 27.02
N ASP A 11 10.95 -11.65 27.62
CA ASP A 11 10.36 -12.60 28.54
C ASP A 11 9.74 -13.83 27.82
N ASN A 12 9.43 -13.74 26.52
CA ASN A 12 8.75 -14.78 25.76
C ASN A 12 9.59 -15.41 24.64
N PHE A 13 10.75 -14.83 24.28
CA PHE A 13 11.59 -15.33 23.20
C PHE A 13 13.08 -15.30 23.58
N ASP A 14 13.68 -16.46 23.76
CA ASP A 14 15.10 -16.61 24.13
C ASP A 14 16.07 -16.07 23.06
N THR A 15 15.58 -15.90 21.82
CA THR A 15 16.36 -15.38 20.69
C THR A 15 16.47 -13.86 20.68
N VAL A 16 15.67 -13.14 21.49
CA VAL A 16 15.71 -11.69 21.59
C VAL A 16 16.88 -11.25 22.46
N LYS A 17 17.92 -10.72 21.85
CA LYS A 17 19.15 -10.28 22.54
C LYS A 17 19.03 -8.90 23.15
N TYR A 18 18.33 -7.98 22.47
CA TYR A 18 18.28 -6.56 22.81
C TYR A 18 16.84 -6.09 22.97
N CYS A 19 16.59 -5.35 24.03
CA CYS A 19 15.32 -4.73 24.32
C CYS A 19 15.58 -3.28 24.73
N VAL A 20 15.34 -2.34 23.81
CA VAL A 20 15.70 -0.94 23.96
C VAL A 20 14.50 -0.02 23.82
N THR A 21 14.56 1.15 24.41
CA THR A 21 13.54 2.20 24.25
C THR A 21 13.94 3.27 23.25
N ASP A 22 15.22 3.39 22.94
CA ASP A 22 15.78 4.23 21.88
C ASP A 22 16.28 3.33 20.72
N TYR A 23 15.67 3.48 19.54
CA TYR A 23 16.06 2.69 18.37
C TYR A 23 17.50 2.97 17.88
N HIS A 24 18.08 4.11 18.19
CA HIS A 24 19.47 4.41 17.84
C HIS A 24 20.46 3.43 18.47
N GLU A 25 20.11 2.85 19.63
CA GLU A 25 20.93 1.80 20.23
C GLU A 25 21.01 0.55 19.35
N LEU A 26 19.92 0.23 18.58
CA LEU A 26 19.91 -0.88 17.64
C LEU A 26 20.73 -0.57 16.39
N LEU A 27 20.71 0.70 15.92
CA LEU A 27 21.49 1.12 14.76
C LEU A 27 23.00 0.95 14.97
N ASN A 28 23.46 1.08 16.21
CA ASN A 28 24.87 0.96 16.61
C ASN A 28 25.31 -0.50 16.86
N LYS A 29 24.43 -1.50 16.74
CA LYS A 29 24.80 -2.92 16.93
C LYS A 29 25.38 -3.50 15.65
N GLU A 30 26.58 -4.07 15.72
CA GLU A 30 27.26 -4.69 14.56
C GLU A 30 26.57 -6.02 14.14
N ASP A 31 25.94 -6.72 15.08
CA ASP A 31 25.24 -8.00 14.83
C ASP A 31 23.77 -7.83 14.38
N ILE A 32 23.35 -6.60 14.03
CA ILE A 32 22.06 -6.33 13.39
C ILE A 32 22.32 -5.90 11.95
N ASP A 33 21.89 -6.71 10.98
CA ASP A 33 22.03 -6.43 9.54
C ASP A 33 20.81 -5.71 8.97
N ALA A 34 19.62 -6.06 9.45
CA ALA A 34 18.35 -5.58 8.89
C ALA A 34 17.36 -5.17 9.97
N ILE A 35 16.52 -4.18 9.67
CA ILE A 35 15.48 -3.69 10.58
C ILE A 35 14.13 -3.75 9.85
N TYR A 36 13.15 -4.43 10.49
CA TYR A 36 11.73 -4.24 10.19
C TYR A 36 11.20 -3.07 11.00
N CYS A 37 10.63 -2.07 10.35
CA CYS A 37 10.16 -0.85 10.99
C CYS A 37 8.67 -0.64 10.77
N ALA A 38 7.88 -0.78 11.86
CA ALA A 38 6.43 -0.58 11.89
C ALA A 38 6.09 0.57 12.84
N LEU A 39 5.94 1.76 12.31
CA LEU A 39 5.67 3.00 13.04
C LEU A 39 4.47 3.75 12.43
N PRO A 40 3.92 4.77 13.11
CA PRO A 40 3.04 5.75 12.50
C PRO A 40 3.73 6.52 11.36
N HIS A 41 2.95 6.96 10.36
CA HIS A 41 3.45 7.50 9.10
C HIS A 41 4.36 8.73 9.25
N ASN A 42 4.06 9.59 10.22
CA ASN A 42 4.84 10.82 10.47
C ASN A 42 6.28 10.55 10.96
N LEU A 43 6.59 9.33 11.38
CA LEU A 43 7.93 8.95 11.81
C LEU A 43 8.76 8.30 10.69
N HIS A 44 8.13 7.88 9.59
CA HIS A 44 8.80 7.12 8.54
C HIS A 44 9.97 7.87 7.91
N GLY A 45 9.79 9.14 7.54
CA GLY A 45 10.83 9.95 6.91
C GLY A 45 12.15 9.92 7.68
N LYS A 46 12.07 10.30 8.95
CA LYS A 46 13.24 10.35 9.82
C LYS A 46 13.81 8.97 10.12
N VAL A 47 12.98 8.05 10.64
CA VAL A 47 13.49 6.77 11.15
C VAL A 47 14.02 5.89 10.01
N TYR A 48 13.37 5.88 8.84
CA TYR A 48 13.86 5.14 7.68
C TYR A 48 15.18 5.70 7.17
N SER A 49 15.31 7.03 7.11
CA SER A 49 16.57 7.66 6.73
C SER A 49 17.69 7.36 7.73
N ASP A 50 17.41 7.36 9.03
CA ASP A 50 18.40 7.03 10.06
C ASP A 50 18.86 5.56 9.94
N ILE A 51 17.92 4.61 9.69
CA ILE A 51 18.24 3.19 9.50
C ILE A 51 19.15 3.01 8.28
N ILE A 52 18.79 3.62 7.16
CA ILE A 52 19.54 3.50 5.90
C ILE A 52 20.94 4.15 6.04
N ASN A 53 21.01 5.35 6.64
CA ASN A 53 22.27 6.07 6.88
C ASN A 53 23.20 5.34 7.86
N ALA A 54 22.65 4.48 8.73
CA ALA A 54 23.44 3.57 9.57
C ALA A 54 23.94 2.32 8.82
N GLY A 55 23.71 2.23 7.51
CA GLY A 55 24.11 1.08 6.68
C GLY A 55 23.30 -0.18 6.89
N LYS A 56 22.13 -0.09 7.55
CA LYS A 56 21.25 -1.24 7.80
C LYS A 56 20.27 -1.46 6.65
N HIS A 57 19.94 -2.71 6.36
CA HIS A 57 18.84 -3.04 5.47
C HIS A 57 17.50 -2.69 6.12
N LEU A 58 16.52 -2.28 5.32
CA LEU A 58 15.21 -1.85 5.80
C LEU A 58 14.06 -2.61 5.12
N LEU A 59 13.22 -3.26 5.92
CA LEU A 59 11.85 -3.58 5.56
C LEU A 59 10.94 -2.57 6.29
N GLY A 60 10.48 -1.55 5.60
CA GLY A 60 9.68 -0.47 6.17
C GLY A 60 8.20 -0.63 5.88
N GLU A 61 7.35 -0.34 6.87
CA GLU A 61 5.91 -0.24 6.63
C GLU A 61 5.58 0.89 5.66
N LYS A 62 4.50 0.73 4.97
CA LYS A 62 3.96 1.74 4.06
C LYS A 62 3.23 2.86 4.84
N PRO A 63 3.13 4.09 4.26
CA PRO A 63 3.81 4.59 3.07
C PRO A 63 5.27 4.96 3.36
N PHE A 64 6.08 5.07 2.32
CA PHE A 64 7.47 5.55 2.44
C PHE A 64 7.51 7.07 2.52
N GLY A 65 7.25 7.60 3.72
CA GLY A 65 7.06 9.01 4.03
C GLY A 65 5.58 9.40 4.15
N ILE A 66 5.31 10.38 5.00
CA ILE A 66 3.97 10.93 5.22
C ILE A 66 3.52 11.82 4.03
N ASP A 67 4.50 12.37 3.32
CA ASP A 67 4.34 13.29 2.19
C ASP A 67 5.53 13.16 1.21
N ALA A 68 5.54 14.00 0.19
CA ALA A 68 6.59 14.02 -0.83
C ALA A 68 7.95 14.46 -0.27
N GLU A 69 7.98 15.35 0.73
CA GLU A 69 9.22 15.83 1.36
C GLU A 69 9.88 14.70 2.16
N ALA A 70 9.14 14.04 3.04
CA ALA A 70 9.61 12.87 3.78
C ALA A 70 10.04 11.73 2.85
N ASN A 71 9.33 11.50 1.75
CA ASN A 71 9.72 10.51 0.74
C ASN A 71 11.04 10.90 0.06
N ALA A 72 11.23 12.17 -0.28
CA ALA A 72 12.49 12.66 -0.88
C ALA A 72 13.69 12.47 0.06
N GLU A 73 13.52 12.65 1.38
CA GLU A 73 14.56 12.37 2.37
C GLU A 73 14.96 10.90 2.37
N ILE A 74 13.99 9.98 2.37
CA ILE A 74 14.25 8.53 2.30
C ILE A 74 14.98 8.18 0.99
N LEU A 75 14.53 8.71 -0.15
CA LEU A 75 15.18 8.47 -1.45
C LEU A 75 16.61 9.01 -1.48
N LYS A 76 16.88 10.14 -0.80
CA LYS A 76 18.24 10.67 -0.67
C LYS A 76 19.12 9.72 0.14
N ALA A 77 18.62 9.18 1.26
CA ALA A 77 19.34 8.17 2.04
C ALA A 77 19.64 6.92 1.20
N CYS A 78 18.65 6.40 0.44
CA CYS A 78 18.86 5.27 -0.47
C CYS A 78 19.94 5.53 -1.54
N LYS A 79 20.01 6.75 -2.08
CA LYS A 79 21.05 7.12 -3.07
C LYS A 79 22.44 7.18 -2.46
N ASN A 80 22.55 7.59 -1.20
CA ASN A 80 23.82 7.67 -0.48
C ASN A 80 24.32 6.30 -0.04
N HIS A 81 23.41 5.34 0.15
CA HIS A 81 23.69 3.98 0.63
C HIS A 81 23.12 2.94 -0.34
N PRO A 82 23.63 2.83 -1.57
CA PRO A 82 23.12 1.90 -2.59
C PRO A 82 23.31 0.42 -2.22
N GLU A 83 24.18 0.11 -1.26
CA GLU A 83 24.38 -1.23 -0.69
C GLU A 83 23.24 -1.66 0.22
N ALA A 84 22.46 -0.74 0.79
CA ALA A 84 21.34 -1.05 1.65
C ALA A 84 20.15 -1.60 0.84
N ILE A 85 19.68 -2.78 1.21
CA ILE A 85 18.44 -3.35 0.66
C ILE A 85 17.27 -2.70 1.36
N VAL A 86 16.52 -1.88 0.64
CA VAL A 86 15.34 -1.18 1.14
C VAL A 86 14.08 -1.72 0.45
N ARG A 87 13.10 -2.16 1.23
CA ARG A 87 11.84 -2.72 0.73
C ARG A 87 10.65 -2.16 1.50
N CYS A 88 9.56 -1.94 0.77
CA CYS A 88 8.27 -1.56 1.33
C CYS A 88 7.45 -2.82 1.66
N ALA A 89 6.89 -2.87 2.85
CA ALA A 89 5.98 -3.92 3.28
C ALA A 89 4.59 -3.71 2.63
N SER A 90 4.46 -4.20 1.40
CA SER A 90 3.21 -4.21 0.63
C SER A 90 3.01 -5.60 0.04
N GLU A 91 2.12 -6.37 0.65
CA GLU A 91 1.99 -7.83 0.47
C GLU A 91 1.21 -8.24 -0.78
N PHE A 92 0.22 -7.45 -1.21
CA PHE A 92 -0.74 -7.87 -2.25
C PHE A 92 -0.12 -8.32 -3.58
N PRO A 93 0.95 -7.68 -4.10
CA PRO A 93 1.59 -8.15 -5.32
C PRO A 93 2.23 -9.54 -5.19
N TYR A 94 2.39 -10.05 -3.98
CA TYR A 94 3.05 -11.34 -3.71
C TYR A 94 2.09 -12.50 -3.53
N TYR A 95 0.78 -12.29 -3.60
CA TYR A 95 -0.18 -13.39 -3.67
C TYR A 95 0.04 -14.23 -4.95
N PRO A 96 -0.08 -15.58 -4.89
CA PRO A 96 0.23 -16.45 -6.02
C PRO A 96 -0.47 -16.05 -7.31
N ALA A 97 -1.77 -15.79 -7.25
CA ALA A 97 -2.53 -15.38 -8.44
C ALA A 97 -2.16 -13.98 -8.93
N CYS A 98 -1.81 -13.05 -8.03
CA CYS A 98 -1.33 -11.72 -8.43
C CYS A 98 0.04 -11.82 -9.14
N GLN A 99 0.94 -12.69 -8.68
CA GLN A 99 2.23 -12.94 -9.35
C GLN A 99 2.03 -13.50 -10.76
N GLU A 100 1.09 -14.41 -10.93
CA GLU A 100 0.73 -14.94 -12.24
C GLU A 100 0.13 -13.85 -13.15
N LEU A 101 -0.76 -13.01 -12.63
CA LEU A 101 -1.31 -11.87 -13.37
C LEU A 101 -0.22 -10.87 -13.78
N ILE A 102 0.73 -10.56 -12.88
CA ILE A 102 1.89 -9.72 -13.18
C ILE A 102 2.74 -10.35 -14.30
N ARG A 103 2.91 -11.67 -14.31
CA ARG A 103 3.60 -12.38 -15.38
C ARG A 103 2.84 -12.21 -16.70
N TRP A 104 1.53 -12.38 -16.71
CA TRP A 104 0.70 -12.17 -17.91
C TRP A 104 0.83 -10.77 -18.50
N ILE A 105 0.89 -9.74 -17.63
CA ILE A 105 1.11 -8.36 -18.07
C ILE A 105 2.48 -8.23 -18.75
N LYS A 106 3.54 -8.76 -18.13
CA LYS A 106 4.91 -8.69 -18.65
C LYS A 106 5.11 -9.47 -19.95
N ASP A 107 4.41 -10.58 -20.09
CA ASP A 107 4.43 -11.46 -21.28
C ASP A 107 3.58 -10.89 -22.43
N GLY A 108 2.90 -9.75 -22.23
CA GLY A 108 2.07 -9.09 -23.23
C GLY A 108 0.78 -9.82 -23.57
N LYS A 109 0.28 -10.73 -22.71
CA LYS A 109 -0.93 -11.55 -22.99
C LYS A 109 -2.21 -10.73 -23.18
N PHE A 110 -2.24 -9.50 -22.71
CA PHE A 110 -3.39 -8.61 -22.89
C PHE A 110 -3.41 -7.91 -24.23
N GLY A 111 -2.31 -7.97 -25.01
CA GLY A 111 -2.14 -7.14 -26.18
C GLY A 111 -2.14 -5.66 -25.82
N LYS A 112 -2.78 -4.82 -26.64
CA LYS A 112 -2.94 -3.41 -26.29
C LYS A 112 -3.86 -3.26 -25.09
N ILE A 113 -3.36 -2.62 -24.00
CA ILE A 113 -4.18 -2.32 -22.82
C ILE A 113 -5.23 -1.25 -23.19
N ILE A 114 -6.45 -1.48 -22.77
CA ILE A 114 -7.62 -0.60 -22.96
C ILE A 114 -7.90 0.19 -21.68
N GLU A 115 -7.85 -0.48 -20.54
CA GLU A 115 -8.19 0.07 -19.23
C GLU A 115 -7.58 -0.77 -18.12
N VAL A 116 -7.23 -0.13 -17.01
CA VAL A 116 -6.85 -0.80 -15.76
C VAL A 116 -7.66 -0.23 -14.61
N ARG A 117 -8.08 -1.11 -13.69
CA ARG A 117 -8.72 -0.71 -12.44
C ARG A 117 -8.00 -1.36 -11.29
N SER A 118 -7.65 -0.60 -10.28
CA SER A 118 -7.02 -1.09 -9.07
C SER A 118 -7.58 -0.39 -7.85
N GLY A 119 -7.66 -1.10 -6.74
CA GLY A 119 -8.18 -0.47 -5.54
C GLY A 119 -7.97 -1.27 -4.27
N PHE A 120 -8.12 -0.56 -3.16
CA PHE A 120 -8.10 -1.14 -1.85
C PHE A 120 -9.25 -0.58 -1.01
N LYS A 121 -10.16 -1.45 -0.58
CA LYS A 121 -11.41 -1.10 0.06
C LYS A 121 -11.56 -1.75 1.42
N HIS A 122 -11.98 -0.96 2.40
CA HIS A 122 -12.27 -1.37 3.77
C HIS A 122 -13.65 -0.93 4.22
N CYS A 123 -14.19 -1.61 5.22
CA CYS A 123 -15.34 -1.17 6.00
C CYS A 123 -14.97 -0.76 7.44
N SER A 124 -13.68 -0.65 7.75
CA SER A 124 -13.16 -0.49 9.12
C SER A 124 -13.58 0.80 9.82
N ASP A 125 -13.95 1.82 9.06
CA ASP A 125 -14.32 3.14 9.55
C ASP A 125 -15.79 3.49 9.32
N MET A 126 -16.64 2.48 9.06
CA MET A 126 -18.08 2.68 8.82
C MET A 126 -18.86 3.10 10.06
N ASP A 127 -18.48 2.66 11.25
CA ASP A 127 -19.13 3.03 12.50
C ASP A 127 -18.74 4.45 12.92
N PRO A 128 -19.66 5.43 12.93
CA PRO A 128 -19.37 6.80 13.33
C PRO A 128 -19.08 6.95 14.83
N GLU A 129 -19.49 5.97 15.65
CA GLU A 129 -19.24 5.97 17.10
C GLU A 129 -17.91 5.30 17.48
N LYS A 130 -17.20 4.72 16.52
CA LYS A 130 -15.84 4.24 16.75
C LYS A 130 -14.92 5.41 17.11
N PRO A 131 -14.18 5.34 18.24
CA PRO A 131 -13.27 6.40 18.66
C PRO A 131 -12.26 6.74 17.57
N ILE A 132 -11.86 8.02 17.53
CA ILE A 132 -10.85 8.48 16.57
C ILE A 132 -9.55 7.70 16.75
N ASN A 133 -8.92 7.34 15.65
CA ASN A 133 -7.59 6.77 15.64
C ASN A 133 -6.64 7.67 14.85
N TRP A 134 -5.35 7.41 14.96
CA TRP A 134 -4.30 8.23 14.36
C TRP A 134 -4.41 8.38 12.83
N LYS A 135 -5.04 7.41 12.15
CA LYS A 135 -5.27 7.45 10.70
C LYS A 135 -6.27 8.54 10.27
N ARG A 136 -6.99 9.15 11.24
CA ARG A 136 -7.92 10.26 11.03
C ARG A 136 -7.32 11.62 11.42
N MET A 137 -6.05 11.64 11.81
CA MET A 137 -5.32 12.83 12.26
C MET A 137 -4.27 13.20 11.20
N ILE A 138 -4.32 14.44 10.70
CA ILE A 138 -3.37 14.92 9.66
C ILE A 138 -1.94 14.84 10.15
N GLU A 139 -1.68 15.19 11.40
CA GLU A 139 -0.35 15.28 11.99
C GLU A 139 0.37 13.91 12.01
N ILE A 140 -0.40 12.80 11.96
CA ILE A 140 0.17 11.46 12.07
C ILE A 140 0.03 10.68 10.76
N ASN A 141 -1.12 10.79 10.08
CA ASN A 141 -1.41 10.07 8.85
C ASN A 141 -1.08 10.86 7.58
N GLY A 142 -0.91 12.18 7.67
CA GLY A 142 -0.75 13.09 6.54
C GLY A 142 -2.08 13.55 5.94
N GLU A 143 -2.02 14.63 5.16
CA GLU A 143 -3.19 15.25 4.52
C GLU A 143 -3.87 14.38 3.46
N TYR A 144 -3.12 13.44 2.86
CA TYR A 144 -3.65 12.55 1.81
C TYR A 144 -4.64 11.51 2.34
N GLY A 145 -4.70 11.27 3.66
CA GLY A 145 -5.66 10.40 4.30
C GLY A 145 -5.67 8.98 3.74
N CYS A 146 -6.81 8.54 3.18
CA CYS A 146 -6.93 7.21 2.59
C CYS A 146 -5.99 7.01 1.38
N MET A 147 -5.66 8.06 0.64
CA MET A 147 -4.72 7.95 -0.48
C MET A 147 -3.29 7.63 0.01
N GLY A 148 -2.81 8.27 1.07
CA GLY A 148 -1.50 7.96 1.65
C GLY A 148 -1.44 6.57 2.29
N ASP A 149 -2.50 6.15 2.98
CA ASP A 149 -2.52 4.86 3.69
C ASP A 149 -2.86 3.65 2.78
N LEU A 150 -3.73 3.83 1.80
CA LEU A 150 -4.21 2.75 0.91
C LEU A 150 -3.66 2.85 -0.52
N GLY A 151 -3.23 4.03 -0.95
CA GLY A 151 -2.82 4.31 -2.33
C GLY A 151 -1.63 3.47 -2.77
N ILE A 152 -0.60 3.34 -1.92
CA ILE A 152 0.57 2.52 -2.25
C ILE A 152 0.18 1.07 -2.60
N HIS A 153 -0.84 0.53 -1.97
CA HIS A 153 -1.33 -0.81 -2.30
C HIS A 153 -2.01 -0.82 -3.68
N ALA A 154 -2.89 0.16 -3.96
CA ALA A 154 -3.59 0.25 -5.24
C ALA A 154 -2.63 0.53 -6.41
N GLU A 155 -1.59 1.32 -6.18
CA GLU A 155 -0.64 1.79 -7.20
C GLU A 155 0.56 0.87 -7.39
N HIS A 156 0.83 -0.05 -6.45
CA HIS A 156 2.06 -0.84 -6.43
C HIS A 156 2.29 -1.63 -7.74
N VAL A 157 1.30 -2.40 -8.21
CA VAL A 157 1.45 -3.16 -9.45
C VAL A 157 1.50 -2.24 -10.67
N PRO A 158 0.58 -1.27 -10.87
CA PRO A 158 0.68 -0.31 -11.96
C PRO A 158 2.06 0.36 -12.06
N PHE A 159 2.60 0.89 -10.97
CA PHE A 159 3.90 1.57 -10.99
C PHE A 159 5.06 0.61 -11.26
N ARG A 160 5.00 -0.64 -10.77
CA ARG A 160 6.00 -1.67 -11.12
C ARG A 160 5.99 -2.05 -12.60
N MET A 161 4.86 -1.91 -13.28
CA MET A 161 4.76 -2.11 -14.73
C MET A 161 5.33 -0.92 -15.50
N GLY A 162 5.56 0.20 -14.82
CA GLY A 162 6.03 1.46 -15.42
C GLY A 162 4.90 2.30 -15.98
N TRP A 163 3.68 2.03 -15.57
CA TRP A 163 2.50 2.79 -15.94
C TRP A 163 2.48 4.11 -15.17
N THR A 164 2.70 5.21 -15.87
CA THR A 164 2.91 6.53 -15.28
C THR A 164 1.70 7.43 -15.56
N PRO A 165 0.99 7.90 -14.50
CA PRO A 165 -0.09 8.88 -14.64
C PRO A 165 0.41 10.17 -15.29
N LYS A 166 -0.32 10.67 -16.30
CA LYS A 166 -0.07 11.95 -17.01
C LYS A 166 -0.92 13.06 -16.43
N ASN A 167 -2.10 12.72 -15.95
CA ASN A 167 -3.04 13.61 -15.29
C ASN A 167 -3.83 12.85 -14.22
N VAL A 168 -4.56 13.56 -13.38
CA VAL A 168 -5.41 12.96 -12.34
C VAL A 168 -6.69 13.79 -12.22
N TYR A 169 -7.84 13.12 -12.36
CA TYR A 169 -9.11 13.61 -11.85
C TYR A 169 -9.42 12.90 -10.53
N ALA A 170 -9.64 13.67 -9.45
CA ALA A 170 -9.82 13.12 -8.10
C ALA A 170 -11.21 13.47 -7.56
N LYS A 171 -11.96 12.44 -7.11
CA LYS A 171 -13.15 12.63 -6.26
C LYS A 171 -12.79 12.18 -4.85
N LEU A 172 -12.68 13.16 -3.95
CA LEU A 172 -12.36 12.95 -2.54
C LEU A 172 -13.61 13.13 -1.69
N SER A 173 -13.74 12.35 -0.61
CA SER A 173 -14.87 12.43 0.30
C SER A 173 -14.42 12.28 1.74
N ASN A 174 -14.98 13.14 2.60
CA ASN A 174 -14.90 13.00 4.05
C ASN A 174 -16.33 12.77 4.55
N LEU A 175 -16.72 11.51 4.73
CA LEU A 175 -18.09 11.09 5.03
C LEU A 175 -18.42 11.15 6.53
N ILE A 176 -17.42 10.85 7.38
CA ILE A 176 -17.53 10.95 8.84
C ILE A 176 -16.56 12.04 9.29
N THR A 177 -17.13 13.23 9.50
CA THR A 177 -16.36 14.45 9.75
C THR A 177 -15.91 14.62 11.20
N GLU A 178 -16.47 13.84 12.14
CA GLU A 178 -16.10 13.83 13.55
C GLU A 178 -16.30 12.46 14.18
N ARG A 179 -15.50 12.17 15.24
CA ARG A 179 -15.59 10.92 16.00
C ARG A 179 -15.43 11.17 17.50
N PRO A 180 -15.92 10.24 18.36
CA PRO A 180 -15.60 10.26 19.78
C PRO A 180 -14.08 10.32 20.03
N ASP A 181 -13.67 11.13 21.01
CA ASP A 181 -12.27 11.26 21.44
C ASP A 181 -11.85 10.20 22.48
N GLY A 182 -12.79 9.34 22.89
CA GLY A 182 -12.60 8.36 23.96
C GLY A 182 -12.60 8.95 25.38
N LYS A 183 -12.88 10.26 25.52
CA LYS A 183 -12.88 10.99 26.81
C LYS A 183 -14.25 11.64 27.11
N GLY A 184 -15.25 11.33 26.28
CA GLY A 184 -16.61 11.87 26.43
C GLY A 184 -16.93 13.05 25.50
N GLY A 185 -15.98 13.48 24.67
CA GLY A 185 -16.13 14.51 23.64
C GLY A 185 -16.10 13.94 22.23
N ARG A 186 -16.21 14.81 21.22
CA ARG A 186 -16.00 14.51 19.80
C ARG A 186 -14.95 15.45 19.22
N VAL A 187 -14.17 14.94 18.28
CA VAL A 187 -13.09 15.66 17.61
C VAL A 187 -13.20 15.51 16.10
N PRO A 188 -12.77 16.49 15.30
CA PRO A 188 -12.87 16.43 13.85
C PRO A 188 -11.97 15.35 13.24
N CYS A 189 -12.48 14.71 12.18
CA CYS A 189 -11.72 13.85 11.30
C CYS A 189 -11.24 14.71 10.12
N LEU A 190 -9.94 14.94 10.01
CA LEU A 190 -9.37 15.91 9.06
C LEU A 190 -8.81 15.23 7.80
N THR A 191 -8.77 13.89 7.75
CA THR A 191 -8.27 13.14 6.60
C THR A 191 -9.41 12.59 5.74
N TRP A 192 -9.15 12.36 4.45
CA TRP A 192 -10.12 11.80 3.53
C TRP A 192 -10.46 10.35 3.86
N ASP A 193 -11.75 10.00 3.81
CA ASP A 193 -12.25 8.63 3.99
C ASP A 193 -12.11 7.81 2.71
N ASN A 194 -12.58 8.39 1.61
CA ASN A 194 -12.68 7.75 0.32
C ASN A 194 -12.10 8.66 -0.76
N ALA A 195 -11.37 8.03 -1.67
CA ALA A 195 -10.86 8.65 -2.88
C ALA A 195 -11.13 7.74 -4.08
N THR A 196 -11.52 8.34 -5.21
CA THR A 196 -11.53 7.71 -6.52
C THR A 196 -10.73 8.61 -7.44
N LEU A 197 -9.71 8.06 -8.07
CA LEU A 197 -8.84 8.76 -9.01
C LEU A 197 -9.05 8.15 -10.40
N VAL A 198 -9.12 9.00 -11.43
CA VAL A 198 -9.09 8.56 -12.83
C VAL A 198 -7.93 9.27 -13.51
N CYS A 199 -7.06 8.52 -14.14
CA CYS A 199 -5.83 9.00 -14.74
C CYS A 199 -5.74 8.56 -16.20
N ASP A 200 -5.28 9.44 -17.08
CA ASP A 200 -4.63 8.99 -18.31
C ASP A 200 -3.23 8.53 -17.95
N THR A 201 -2.90 7.30 -18.29
CA THR A 201 -1.66 6.65 -17.88
C THR A 201 -0.88 6.22 -19.11
N GLU A 202 0.42 6.48 -19.11
CA GLU A 202 1.32 6.11 -20.20
C GLU A 202 2.15 4.88 -19.82
N ASP A 203 2.21 3.91 -20.72
CA ASP A 203 3.12 2.76 -20.65
C ASP A 203 4.49 3.13 -21.23
N LYS A 204 5.47 2.25 -21.04
CA LYS A 204 6.86 2.41 -21.49
C LYS A 204 7.02 2.55 -22.99
N ASP A 205 6.08 2.02 -23.77
CA ASP A 205 6.04 2.13 -25.24
C ASP A 205 5.31 3.40 -25.73
N GLY A 206 4.84 4.26 -24.82
CA GLY A 206 4.10 5.48 -25.13
C GLY A 206 2.58 5.28 -25.36
N SER A 207 2.07 4.07 -25.18
CA SER A 207 0.63 3.81 -25.22
C SER A 207 -0.07 4.48 -24.05
N VAL A 208 -1.20 5.15 -24.31
CA VAL A 208 -1.99 5.83 -23.28
C VAL A 208 -3.32 5.11 -23.09
N PHE A 209 -3.68 4.85 -21.84
CA PHE A 209 -4.93 4.22 -21.44
C PHE A 209 -5.41 4.74 -20.06
N PRO A 210 -6.71 4.70 -19.78
CA PRO A 210 -7.26 5.12 -18.50
C PRO A 210 -6.93 4.10 -17.40
N VAL A 211 -6.58 4.63 -16.22
CA VAL A 211 -6.48 3.85 -14.98
C VAL A 211 -7.37 4.47 -13.92
N THR A 212 -8.18 3.63 -13.27
CA THR A 212 -8.98 4.02 -12.10
C THR A 212 -8.39 3.44 -10.84
N TYR A 213 -8.17 4.29 -9.83
CA TYR A 213 -7.75 3.90 -8.49
C TYR A 213 -8.87 4.17 -7.48
N GLU A 214 -9.16 3.18 -6.63
CA GLU A 214 -10.13 3.34 -5.54
C GLU A 214 -9.47 3.06 -4.19
N MET A 215 -9.43 4.06 -3.30
CA MET A 215 -8.96 3.95 -1.94
C MET A 215 -10.13 4.29 -1.00
N LYS A 216 -10.69 3.29 -0.33
CA LYS A 216 -11.91 3.47 0.46
C LYS A 216 -11.79 2.85 1.85
N ARG A 217 -11.98 3.66 2.90
CA ARG A 217 -12.10 3.22 4.29
C ARG A 217 -13.53 2.98 4.71
N ILE A 218 -14.47 3.56 3.96
CA ILE A 218 -15.91 3.43 4.14
C ILE A 218 -16.47 2.84 2.86
N SER A 219 -16.48 1.50 2.78
CA SER A 219 -16.95 0.72 1.64
C SER A 219 -17.81 -0.44 2.13
N PRO A 220 -19.15 -0.26 2.17
CA PRO A 220 -20.07 -1.34 2.57
C PRO A 220 -19.86 -2.60 1.72
N GLY A 221 -19.75 -3.75 2.37
CA GLY A 221 -19.55 -5.05 1.70
C GLY A 221 -18.10 -5.43 1.45
N SER A 222 -17.11 -4.54 1.69
CA SER A 222 -15.69 -4.82 1.49
C SER A 222 -14.95 -4.82 2.83
N THR A 223 -14.46 -5.97 3.29
CA THR A 223 -13.79 -6.08 4.60
C THR A 223 -12.32 -5.71 4.55
N ASN A 224 -11.60 -6.16 3.53
CA ASN A 224 -10.18 -5.92 3.28
C ASN A 224 -9.87 -6.35 1.85
N GLU A 225 -10.50 -5.69 0.90
CA GLU A 225 -10.52 -6.10 -0.50
C GLU A 225 -9.54 -5.28 -1.32
N TRP A 226 -8.45 -5.91 -1.74
CA TRP A 226 -7.58 -5.38 -2.78
C TRP A 226 -7.89 -6.07 -4.11
N TYR A 227 -7.91 -5.32 -5.20
CA TYR A 227 -8.17 -5.85 -6.52
C TYR A 227 -7.33 -5.18 -7.59
N LEU A 228 -7.11 -5.94 -8.66
CA LEU A 228 -6.49 -5.47 -9.89
C LEU A 228 -7.23 -6.08 -11.09
N GLU A 229 -7.73 -5.22 -11.96
CA GLU A 229 -8.39 -5.60 -13.20
C GLU A 229 -7.63 -5.00 -14.37
N VAL A 230 -7.31 -5.82 -15.36
CA VAL A 230 -6.61 -5.42 -16.58
C VAL A 230 -7.45 -5.83 -17.78
N TYR A 231 -7.77 -4.87 -18.63
CA TYR A 231 -8.56 -5.05 -19.83
C TYR A 231 -7.69 -4.74 -21.03
N GLY A 232 -7.54 -5.69 -21.93
CA GLY A 232 -6.76 -5.56 -23.16
C GLY A 232 -7.50 -6.07 -24.39
N LEU A 233 -6.94 -5.82 -25.57
CA LEU A 233 -7.53 -6.26 -26.84
C LEU A 233 -7.44 -7.77 -27.05
N GLU A 234 -6.53 -8.49 -26.41
CA GLU A 234 -6.35 -9.93 -26.59
C GLU A 234 -6.85 -10.75 -25.40
N ALA A 235 -6.83 -10.17 -24.21
CA ALA A 235 -7.39 -10.79 -23.01
C ALA A 235 -7.81 -9.73 -22.00
N SER A 236 -8.60 -10.13 -21.01
CA SER A 236 -8.93 -9.36 -19.82
C SER A 236 -8.84 -10.25 -18.59
N ALA A 237 -8.44 -9.71 -17.45
CA ALA A 237 -8.35 -10.46 -16.20
C ALA A 237 -8.76 -9.62 -15.00
N LYS A 238 -9.31 -10.30 -13.97
CA LYS A 238 -9.72 -9.70 -12.70
C LYS A 238 -9.19 -10.54 -11.55
N PHE A 239 -8.34 -9.92 -10.74
CA PHE A 239 -7.85 -10.49 -9.49
C PHE A 239 -8.51 -9.77 -8.31
N ASN A 240 -8.80 -10.53 -7.24
CA ASN A 240 -9.29 -10.00 -5.98
C ASN A 240 -8.63 -10.76 -4.83
N SER A 241 -8.15 -10.04 -3.81
CA SER A 241 -7.45 -10.63 -2.65
C SER A 241 -8.30 -11.58 -1.81
N ASN A 242 -9.62 -11.59 -1.98
CA ASN A 242 -10.51 -12.58 -1.37
C ASN A 242 -10.29 -13.99 -1.94
N ASP A 243 -9.66 -14.09 -3.13
CA ASP A 243 -9.19 -15.35 -3.72
C ASP A 243 -7.70 -15.22 -4.08
N PRO A 244 -6.77 -15.35 -3.12
CA PRO A 244 -5.35 -15.09 -3.33
C PRO A 244 -4.68 -16.09 -4.28
N ASN A 245 -5.31 -17.23 -4.54
CA ASN A 245 -4.81 -18.34 -5.36
C ASN A 245 -5.44 -18.41 -6.74
N GLY A 246 -6.36 -17.52 -7.09
CA GLY A 246 -7.04 -17.54 -8.38
C GLY A 246 -7.38 -16.16 -8.90
N PHE A 247 -7.62 -16.09 -10.21
CA PHE A 247 -8.23 -14.94 -10.85
C PHE A 247 -9.11 -15.40 -12.03
N VAL A 248 -10.01 -14.55 -12.46
CA VAL A 248 -10.82 -14.82 -13.64
C VAL A 248 -10.27 -14.07 -14.85
N TYR A 249 -10.37 -14.67 -16.02
CA TYR A 249 -9.95 -14.08 -17.27
C TYR A 249 -10.90 -14.43 -18.43
N THR A 250 -10.82 -13.64 -19.49
CA THR A 250 -11.41 -13.96 -20.78
C THR A 250 -10.45 -13.59 -21.90
N ASP A 251 -10.39 -14.42 -22.94
CA ASP A 251 -9.58 -14.24 -24.15
C ASP A 251 -10.43 -14.47 -25.41
N SER A 252 -11.76 -14.42 -25.28
CA SER A 252 -12.70 -14.65 -26.36
C SER A 252 -13.43 -13.38 -26.80
N TRP A 253 -13.59 -13.22 -28.10
CA TRP A 253 -14.16 -12.04 -28.78
C TRP A 253 -15.56 -12.25 -29.35
N GLY A 254 -16.17 -13.42 -29.11
CA GLY A 254 -17.48 -13.74 -29.62
C GLY A 254 -18.63 -12.97 -28.95
N LYS A 255 -19.84 -13.23 -29.39
CA LYS A 255 -21.07 -12.72 -28.74
C LYS A 255 -21.23 -13.23 -27.32
N GLU A 256 -20.70 -14.41 -27.03
CA GLU A 256 -20.69 -15.05 -25.71
C GLU A 256 -19.26 -15.00 -25.17
N GLN A 257 -18.99 -14.03 -24.30
CA GLN A 257 -17.72 -13.91 -23.60
C GLN A 257 -17.81 -14.64 -22.26
N ALA A 258 -17.17 -15.79 -22.18
CA ALA A 258 -17.09 -16.56 -20.94
C ALA A 258 -15.89 -16.09 -20.10
N TRP A 259 -16.12 -15.92 -18.80
CA TRP A 259 -15.04 -15.75 -17.82
C TRP A 259 -14.62 -17.12 -17.30
N CYS A 260 -13.36 -17.45 -17.51
CA CYS A 260 -12.74 -18.66 -17.00
C CYS A 260 -11.97 -18.34 -15.72
N ARG A 261 -11.95 -19.28 -14.76
CA ARG A 261 -11.10 -19.13 -13.55
C ARG A 261 -9.82 -19.93 -13.74
N ILE A 262 -8.69 -19.28 -13.52
CA ILE A 262 -7.40 -19.95 -13.33
C ILE A 262 -7.13 -20.09 -11.83
N ASN A 263 -6.60 -21.25 -11.45
CA ASN A 263 -6.13 -21.52 -10.09
C ASN A 263 -4.64 -21.78 -10.17
N VAL A 264 -3.85 -20.99 -9.45
CA VAL A 264 -2.39 -21.10 -9.36
C VAL A 264 -1.95 -21.54 -7.96
N GLY A 265 -2.93 -21.85 -7.09
CA GLY A 265 -2.70 -22.28 -5.73
C GLY A 265 -2.08 -23.67 -5.61
N TYR A 266 -1.53 -23.92 -4.46
CA TYR A 266 -0.87 -25.15 -4.04
C TYR A 266 -1.88 -26.17 -3.53
#